data_e9c2a646999a525b55fcf382f4b5ab46
#
_entry.id   e9c2a646999a525b55fcf382f4b5ab46
#
_cell.length_a   1.000
_cell.length_b   1.000
_cell.length_c   1.000
_cell.angle_alpha   90.00
_cell.angle_beta   90.00
_cell.angle_gamma   90.00
#
_symmetry.space_group_name_H-M   'P 1'
#
loop_
_entity.id
_entity.type
_entity.pdbx_description
1 polymer ?
#
loop_
_entity_poly.entity_id
_entity_poly.type
_entity_poly.pdbx_seq_one_letter_code
_entity_poly.pdbx_strand_id
1 'polypeptide(L)'
;MRNCCLRELGRMDYASALDLQQRLVAERQQGLIPDQLLLVEHPHVVTLGRNGHRENLLASDEILERAGVAFHPTDRGGDITYHGPGQLVGYPVLDLREWKRDVAAYVRALEEVLIRTLTDFGIAAGRIPKLTGVWVGERKIAAIGVHISRWVTSHGFALNVSTDLSYFQYIVPCGLTKPVTSMAALGVRASLEDVGYILAAHFGHVFDCQLPLAAPALAGARKREEI
;
A
#
# COMPACT_ATOMS: atom_id res chain seq x y z
N MET A 1 -3.99 -20.42 14.04
CA MET A 1 -3.61 -19.11 13.51
C MET A 1 -2.53 -19.34 12.46
N ARG A 2 -2.67 -18.79 11.26
CA ARG A 2 -1.71 -18.97 10.16
C ARG A 2 -0.41 -18.18 10.45
N ASN A 3 0.71 -18.64 9.91
CA ASN A 3 1.96 -17.89 10.00
C ASN A 3 2.08 -16.93 8.82
N CYS A 4 2.44 -15.68 9.10
CA CYS A 4 2.77 -14.69 8.10
C CYS A 4 4.11 -14.01 8.47
N CYS A 5 4.99 -13.83 7.50
CA CYS A 5 6.24 -13.13 7.72
C CYS A 5 6.11 -11.66 7.31
N LEU A 6 6.47 -10.74 8.21
CA LEU A 6 6.66 -9.33 7.87
C LEU A 6 8.06 -9.15 7.28
N ARG A 7 8.15 -8.43 6.16
CA ARG A 7 9.41 -7.98 5.56
C ARG A 7 9.35 -6.48 5.34
N GLU A 8 10.15 -5.75 6.08
CA GLU A 8 10.37 -4.32 5.88
C GLU A 8 11.52 -4.15 4.89
N LEU A 9 11.21 -3.72 3.67
CA LEU A 9 12.17 -3.65 2.57
C LEU A 9 12.88 -2.30 2.49
N GLY A 10 12.48 -1.34 3.35
CA GLY A 10 12.99 0.02 3.28
C GLY A 10 12.65 0.67 1.93
N ARG A 11 13.60 1.43 1.37
CA ARG A 11 13.42 2.05 0.06
C ARG A 11 13.94 1.15 -1.05
N MET A 12 13.07 0.75 -1.97
CA MET A 12 13.37 -0.17 -3.06
C MET A 12 12.70 0.30 -4.36
N ASP A 13 13.39 0.17 -5.49
CA ASP A 13 12.77 0.46 -6.79
C ASP A 13 11.64 -0.52 -7.12
N TYR A 14 10.71 -0.05 -7.98
CA TYR A 14 9.49 -0.81 -8.28
C TYR A 14 9.77 -2.13 -9.00
N ALA A 15 10.72 -2.15 -9.94
CA ALA A 15 11.04 -3.36 -10.71
C ALA A 15 11.61 -4.46 -9.79
N SER A 16 12.57 -4.12 -8.92
CA SER A 16 13.14 -5.05 -7.93
C SER A 16 12.08 -5.58 -6.97
N ALA A 17 11.14 -4.73 -6.53
CA ALA A 17 10.05 -5.15 -5.66
C ALA A 17 9.05 -6.06 -6.40
N LEU A 18 8.80 -5.83 -7.69
CA LEU A 18 7.95 -6.69 -8.53
C LEU A 18 8.59 -8.07 -8.74
N ASP A 19 9.89 -8.12 -9.05
CA ASP A 19 10.64 -9.37 -9.21
C ASP A 19 10.64 -10.19 -7.90
N LEU A 20 10.79 -9.52 -6.75
CA LEU A 20 10.68 -10.17 -5.45
C LEU A 20 9.29 -10.76 -5.24
N GLN A 21 8.24 -10.00 -5.52
CA GLN A 21 6.87 -10.48 -5.40
C GLN A 21 6.62 -11.73 -6.27
N GLN A 22 7.07 -11.72 -7.53
CA GLN A 22 6.89 -12.84 -8.46
C GLN A 22 7.55 -14.13 -7.93
N ARG A 23 8.76 -14.02 -7.39
CA ARG A 23 9.45 -15.16 -6.74
C ARG A 23 8.68 -15.67 -5.54
N LEU A 24 8.26 -14.78 -4.62
CA LEU A 24 7.52 -15.16 -3.42
C LEU A 24 6.15 -15.77 -3.75
N VAL A 25 5.47 -15.27 -4.79
CA VAL A 25 4.22 -15.87 -5.28
C VAL A 25 4.46 -17.31 -5.76
N ALA A 26 5.52 -17.55 -6.55
CA ALA A 26 5.85 -18.88 -7.03
C ALA A 26 6.19 -19.83 -5.88
N GLU A 27 6.98 -19.41 -4.91
CA GLU A 27 7.34 -20.18 -3.71
C GLU A 27 6.09 -20.47 -2.84
N ARG A 28 5.21 -19.47 -2.65
CA ARG A 28 3.98 -19.62 -1.86
C ARG A 28 2.98 -20.55 -2.54
N GLN A 29 2.89 -20.52 -3.87
CA GLN A 29 2.05 -21.44 -4.64
C GLN A 29 2.48 -22.90 -4.50
N GLN A 30 3.78 -23.14 -4.28
CA GLN A 30 4.37 -24.45 -4.03
C GLN A 30 4.32 -24.87 -2.54
N GLY A 31 3.88 -23.98 -1.66
CA GLY A 31 3.85 -24.23 -0.22
C GLY A 31 5.23 -24.20 0.45
N LEU A 32 6.25 -23.66 -0.21
CA LEU A 32 7.62 -23.60 0.29
C LEU A 32 7.84 -22.53 1.36
N ILE A 33 6.98 -21.51 1.39
CA ILE A 33 7.05 -20.40 2.34
C ILE A 33 5.66 -20.12 2.94
N PRO A 34 5.58 -19.55 4.15
CA PRO A 34 4.34 -19.04 4.71
C PRO A 34 3.87 -17.79 3.96
N ASP A 35 2.69 -17.29 4.31
CA ASP A 35 2.20 -15.98 3.86
C ASP A 35 3.22 -14.88 4.17
N GLN A 36 3.25 -13.83 3.35
CA GLN A 36 4.18 -12.70 3.49
C GLN A 36 3.41 -11.38 3.47
N LEU A 37 3.85 -10.42 4.28
CA LEU A 37 3.51 -9.01 4.13
C LEU A 37 4.81 -8.24 3.87
N LEU A 38 4.94 -7.63 2.69
CA LEU A 38 6.06 -6.77 2.34
C LEU A 38 5.64 -5.33 2.57
N LEU A 39 6.42 -4.55 3.31
CA LEU A 39 6.26 -3.09 3.44
C LEU A 39 7.45 -2.41 2.77
N VAL A 40 7.18 -1.44 1.92
CA VAL A 40 8.20 -0.79 1.08
C VAL A 40 7.85 0.67 0.83
N GLU A 41 8.87 1.49 0.64
CA GLU A 41 8.80 2.83 0.09
C GLU A 41 9.45 2.81 -1.31
N HIS A 42 8.79 3.36 -2.32
CA HIS A 42 9.36 3.45 -3.66
C HIS A 42 9.97 4.83 -3.93
N PRO A 43 11.01 4.94 -4.77
CA PRO A 43 11.30 6.17 -5.51
C PRO A 43 10.09 6.57 -6.37
N HIS A 44 10.14 7.77 -6.93
CA HIS A 44 9.05 8.27 -7.78
C HIS A 44 8.79 7.34 -8.97
N VAL A 45 7.60 6.76 -9.03
CA VAL A 45 7.17 5.89 -10.13
C VAL A 45 5.66 6.00 -10.37
N VAL A 46 5.29 6.04 -11.63
CA VAL A 46 3.91 5.87 -12.09
C VAL A 46 3.74 4.45 -12.60
N THR A 47 2.70 3.76 -12.14
CA THR A 47 2.37 2.41 -12.59
C THR A 47 1.04 2.38 -13.32
N LEU A 48 0.99 1.72 -14.49
CA LEU A 48 -0.22 1.50 -15.27
C LEU A 48 -0.71 0.06 -15.07
N GLY A 49 -1.86 -0.09 -14.43
CA GLY A 49 -2.47 -1.39 -14.18
C GLY A 49 -3.11 -1.99 -15.43
N ARG A 50 -3.58 -3.24 -15.32
CA ARG A 50 -4.13 -4.03 -16.43
C ARG A 50 -5.33 -3.38 -17.11
N ASN A 51 -6.15 -2.65 -16.36
CA ASN A 51 -7.34 -1.95 -16.88
C ASN A 51 -7.05 -0.48 -17.14
N GLY A 52 -5.79 -0.08 -17.16
CA GLY A 52 -5.38 1.30 -17.30
C GLY A 52 -5.34 1.74 -18.75
N HIS A 53 -5.67 3.00 -18.94
CA HIS A 53 -5.58 3.67 -20.23
C HIS A 53 -4.40 4.63 -20.22
N ARG A 54 -3.48 4.53 -21.21
CA ARG A 54 -2.32 5.42 -21.29
C ARG A 54 -2.72 6.91 -21.40
N GLU A 55 -3.91 7.18 -21.87
CA GLU A 55 -4.52 8.53 -21.92
C GLU A 55 -4.66 9.17 -20.53
N ASN A 56 -4.69 8.35 -19.46
CA ASN A 56 -4.70 8.83 -18.08
C ASN A 56 -3.31 9.24 -17.58
N LEU A 57 -2.25 9.02 -18.35
CA LEU A 57 -0.94 9.62 -18.14
C LEU A 57 -0.90 10.99 -18.84
N LEU A 58 -0.99 12.06 -18.06
CA LEU A 58 -1.04 13.44 -18.55
C LEU A 58 0.35 13.99 -18.89
N ALA A 59 1.40 13.49 -18.20
CA ALA A 59 2.76 13.92 -18.44
C ALA A 59 3.37 13.20 -19.65
N SER A 60 4.16 13.93 -20.46
CA SER A 60 5.00 13.30 -21.48
C SER A 60 6.17 12.56 -20.86
N ASP A 61 6.82 11.67 -21.62
CA ASP A 61 7.98 10.93 -21.17
C ASP A 61 9.12 11.89 -20.76
N GLU A 62 9.32 13.03 -21.47
CA GLU A 62 10.33 14.04 -21.10
C GLU A 62 9.99 14.76 -19.78
N ILE A 63 8.71 14.98 -19.49
CA ILE A 63 8.29 15.58 -18.20
C ILE A 63 8.57 14.60 -17.07
N LEU A 64 8.26 13.33 -17.23
CA LEU A 64 8.54 12.29 -16.23
C LEU A 64 10.05 12.15 -15.98
N GLU A 65 10.86 12.12 -17.04
CA GLU A 65 12.31 12.04 -16.93
C GLU A 65 12.90 13.23 -16.17
N ARG A 66 12.50 14.47 -16.51
CA ARG A 66 12.92 15.67 -15.77
C ARG A 66 12.49 15.69 -14.32
N ALA A 67 11.34 15.10 -14.01
CA ALA A 67 10.83 14.96 -12.65
C ALA A 67 11.43 13.77 -11.88
N GLY A 68 12.27 12.95 -12.51
CA GLY A 68 12.85 11.74 -11.92
C GLY A 68 11.79 10.67 -11.63
N VAL A 69 10.73 10.61 -12.42
CA VAL A 69 9.61 9.68 -12.25
C VAL A 69 9.70 8.54 -13.26
N ALA A 70 9.89 7.31 -12.78
CA ALA A 70 9.85 6.13 -13.64
C ALA A 70 8.41 5.81 -14.08
N PHE A 71 8.26 5.10 -15.20
CA PHE A 71 6.97 4.59 -15.67
C PHE A 71 7.03 3.07 -15.87
N HIS A 72 6.07 2.35 -15.27
CA HIS A 72 5.99 0.89 -15.34
C HIS A 72 4.58 0.39 -15.66
N PRO A 73 4.33 -0.27 -16.81
CA PRO A 73 3.17 -1.13 -16.99
C PRO A 73 3.24 -2.33 -16.05
N THR A 74 2.10 -2.75 -15.49
CA THR A 74 2.06 -3.83 -14.52
C THR A 74 0.74 -4.61 -14.59
N ASP A 75 0.70 -5.81 -14.01
CA ASP A 75 -0.43 -6.72 -14.06
C ASP A 75 -1.43 -6.57 -12.89
N ARG A 76 -1.24 -5.59 -11.99
CA ARG A 76 -2.22 -5.30 -10.94
C ARG A 76 -3.56 -4.85 -11.52
N GLY A 77 -4.63 -5.10 -10.76
CA GLY A 77 -5.93 -4.51 -11.06
C GLY A 77 -5.93 -2.98 -10.90
N GLY A 78 -6.95 -2.37 -11.48
CA GLY A 78 -7.09 -0.91 -11.50
C GLY A 78 -6.36 -0.26 -12.67
N ASP A 79 -6.38 1.07 -12.67
CA ASP A 79 -5.86 1.96 -13.71
C ASP A 79 -4.46 2.47 -13.32
N ILE A 80 -4.15 3.70 -13.63
CA ILE A 80 -2.90 4.39 -13.34
C ILE A 80 -2.83 4.85 -11.88
N THR A 81 -1.66 4.78 -11.28
CA THR A 81 -1.39 5.38 -9.96
C THR A 81 0.06 5.83 -9.85
N TYR A 82 0.35 6.61 -8.81
CA TYR A 82 1.68 7.09 -8.47
C TYR A 82 2.15 6.48 -7.15
N HIS A 83 3.44 6.16 -7.07
CA HIS A 83 4.15 5.83 -5.84
C HIS A 83 5.38 6.72 -5.70
N GLY A 84 5.74 7.05 -4.46
CA GLY A 84 6.90 7.88 -4.19
C GLY A 84 7.23 8.00 -2.71
N PRO A 85 8.26 8.78 -2.36
CA PRO A 85 8.70 9.00 -0.99
C PRO A 85 7.55 9.48 -0.08
N GLY A 86 7.55 8.97 1.15
CA GLY A 86 6.48 9.25 2.13
C GLY A 86 5.21 8.44 1.92
N GLN A 87 5.16 7.51 0.95
CA GLN A 87 4.05 6.60 0.75
C GLN A 87 4.40 5.20 1.27
N LEU A 88 3.60 4.66 2.18
CA LEU A 88 3.75 3.28 2.64
C LEU A 88 3.04 2.34 1.67
N VAL A 89 3.80 1.52 0.98
CA VAL A 89 3.27 0.51 0.06
C VAL A 89 3.33 -0.85 0.72
N GLY A 90 2.24 -1.60 0.66
CA GLY A 90 2.13 -2.94 1.19
C GLY A 90 1.79 -3.97 0.12
N TYR A 91 2.57 -5.04 0.06
CA TYR A 91 2.38 -6.16 -0.86
C TYR A 91 2.15 -7.47 -0.10
N PRO A 92 0.88 -7.83 0.18
CA PRO A 92 0.58 -9.14 0.76
C PRO A 92 0.69 -10.25 -0.29
N VAL A 93 1.48 -11.29 0.02
CA VAL A 93 1.56 -12.54 -0.74
C VAL A 93 0.91 -13.62 0.11
N LEU A 94 -0.39 -13.81 -0.06
CA LEU A 94 -1.24 -14.69 0.74
C LEU A 94 -1.83 -15.79 -0.12
N ASP A 95 -1.92 -16.99 0.43
CA ASP A 95 -2.73 -18.05 -0.15
C ASP A 95 -4.17 -17.96 0.34
N LEU A 96 -5.04 -17.43 -0.48
CA LEU A 96 -6.45 -17.25 -0.16
C LEU A 96 -7.21 -18.58 0.02
N ARG A 97 -6.65 -19.73 -0.38
CA ARG A 97 -7.23 -21.05 -0.11
C ARG A 97 -7.23 -21.36 1.39
N GLU A 98 -6.24 -20.82 2.11
CA GLU A 98 -6.07 -20.99 3.55
C GLU A 98 -6.79 -19.91 4.38
N TRP A 99 -7.33 -18.87 3.73
CA TRP A 99 -8.12 -17.83 4.38
C TRP A 99 -9.55 -17.82 3.86
N LYS A 100 -9.77 -17.25 2.68
CA LYS A 100 -11.07 -17.19 2.03
C LYS A 100 -10.90 -17.03 0.51
N ARG A 101 -11.46 -17.94 -0.28
CA ARG A 101 -11.45 -17.86 -1.76
C ARG A 101 -12.47 -16.85 -2.27
N ASP A 102 -12.27 -15.58 -1.93
CA ASP A 102 -13.17 -14.49 -2.28
C ASP A 102 -12.35 -13.20 -2.47
N VAL A 103 -12.25 -12.74 -3.72
CA VAL A 103 -11.48 -11.56 -4.11
C VAL A 103 -12.08 -10.29 -3.50
N ALA A 104 -13.42 -10.18 -3.47
CA ALA A 104 -14.08 -9.01 -2.91
C ALA A 104 -13.86 -8.94 -1.39
N ALA A 105 -13.96 -10.08 -0.69
CA ALA A 105 -13.65 -10.15 0.73
C ALA A 105 -12.19 -9.78 1.01
N TYR A 106 -11.24 -10.22 0.17
CA TYR A 106 -9.83 -9.87 0.32
C TYR A 106 -9.59 -8.36 0.19
N VAL A 107 -10.14 -7.71 -0.85
CA VAL A 107 -10.04 -6.27 -1.02
C VAL A 107 -10.69 -5.54 0.17
N ARG A 108 -11.85 -5.98 0.64
CA ARG A 108 -12.52 -5.42 1.83
C ARG A 108 -11.69 -5.58 3.10
N ALA A 109 -10.97 -6.68 3.25
CA ALA A 109 -10.06 -6.90 4.37
C ALA A 109 -8.87 -5.94 4.32
N LEU A 110 -8.28 -5.67 3.14
CA LEU A 110 -7.24 -4.67 2.99
C LEU A 110 -7.74 -3.25 3.34
N GLU A 111 -8.94 -2.89 2.88
CA GLU A 111 -9.56 -1.62 3.27
C GLU A 111 -9.75 -1.54 4.80
N GLU A 112 -10.18 -2.63 5.43
CA GLU A 112 -10.37 -2.69 6.89
C GLU A 112 -9.06 -2.49 7.66
N VAL A 113 -7.97 -3.15 7.23
CA VAL A 113 -6.64 -2.94 7.81
C VAL A 113 -6.27 -1.46 7.78
N LEU A 114 -6.40 -0.82 6.61
CA LEU A 114 -6.05 0.58 6.41
C LEU A 114 -6.94 1.52 7.23
N ILE A 115 -8.25 1.26 7.32
CA ILE A 115 -9.19 2.06 8.10
C ILE A 115 -8.85 1.99 9.59
N ARG A 116 -8.59 0.78 10.13
CA ARG A 116 -8.19 0.61 11.54
C ARG A 116 -6.87 1.30 11.83
N THR A 117 -5.89 1.14 10.94
CA THR A 117 -4.60 1.84 11.05
C THR A 117 -4.82 3.36 11.15
N LEU A 118 -5.58 3.95 10.24
CA LEU A 118 -5.86 5.38 10.23
C LEU A 118 -6.65 5.84 11.47
N THR A 119 -7.53 4.99 12.00
CA THR A 119 -8.29 5.26 13.23
C THR A 119 -7.36 5.43 14.43
N ASP A 120 -6.31 4.61 14.55
CA ASP A 120 -5.32 4.71 15.65
C ASP A 120 -4.53 6.03 15.59
N PHE A 121 -4.44 6.64 14.40
CA PHE A 121 -3.89 7.99 14.23
C PHE A 121 -4.94 9.12 14.29
N GLY A 122 -6.17 8.82 14.73
CA GLY A 122 -7.25 9.80 14.87
C GLY A 122 -7.87 10.25 13.54
N ILE A 123 -7.65 9.54 12.44
CA ILE A 123 -8.20 9.88 11.12
C ILE A 123 -9.46 9.04 10.88
N ALA A 124 -10.63 9.71 10.79
CA ALA A 124 -11.90 9.09 10.42
C ALA A 124 -11.93 8.78 8.91
N ALA A 125 -11.46 7.59 8.55
CA ALA A 125 -11.43 7.11 7.18
C ALA A 125 -12.53 6.06 6.93
N GLY A 126 -12.91 5.88 5.67
CA GLY A 126 -13.97 4.93 5.31
C GLY A 126 -13.94 4.52 3.85
N ARG A 127 -15.03 3.88 3.44
CA ARG A 127 -15.26 3.38 2.08
C ARG A 127 -16.28 4.25 1.36
N ILE A 128 -16.10 4.40 0.05
CA ILE A 128 -17.14 4.97 -0.82
C ILE A 128 -17.73 3.81 -1.64
N PRO A 129 -19.05 3.64 -1.70
CA PRO A 129 -19.68 2.59 -2.49
C PRO A 129 -19.19 2.58 -3.94
N LYS A 130 -18.84 1.40 -4.46
CA LYS A 130 -18.34 1.17 -5.83
C LYS A 130 -16.95 1.76 -6.13
N LEU A 131 -16.27 2.41 -5.18
CA LEU A 131 -14.93 2.95 -5.34
C LEU A 131 -13.95 2.22 -4.43
N THR A 132 -13.08 1.39 -5.00
CA THR A 132 -12.03 0.67 -4.26
C THR A 132 -10.99 1.63 -3.69
N GLY A 133 -10.59 1.38 -2.44
CA GLY A 133 -9.63 2.19 -1.71
C GLY A 133 -10.19 2.76 -0.41
N VAL A 134 -9.38 3.56 0.30
CA VAL A 134 -9.77 4.18 1.56
C VAL A 134 -9.82 5.69 1.40
N TRP A 135 -10.82 6.32 2.03
CA TRP A 135 -11.21 7.69 1.78
C TRP A 135 -11.39 8.47 3.09
N VAL A 136 -11.06 9.75 3.05
CA VAL A 136 -11.39 10.73 4.10
C VAL A 136 -12.28 11.79 3.46
N GLY A 137 -13.57 11.76 3.78
CA GLY A 137 -14.57 12.46 2.99
C GLY A 137 -14.54 12.01 1.53
N GLU A 138 -14.35 12.92 0.60
CA GLU A 138 -14.27 12.63 -0.84
C GLU A 138 -12.82 12.45 -1.35
N ARG A 139 -11.80 12.55 -0.48
CA ARG A 139 -10.39 12.46 -0.83
C ARG A 139 -9.83 11.07 -0.57
N LYS A 140 -9.17 10.48 -1.58
CA LYS A 140 -8.55 9.17 -1.43
C LYS A 140 -7.23 9.28 -0.66
N ILE A 141 -7.12 8.54 0.45
CA ILE A 141 -5.89 8.46 1.26
C ILE A 141 -5.10 7.19 0.97
N ALA A 142 -5.76 6.10 0.56
CA ALA A 142 -5.08 4.88 0.15
C ALA A 142 -5.70 4.27 -1.10
N ALA A 143 -4.84 3.87 -2.03
CA ALA A 143 -5.19 3.13 -3.24
C ALA A 143 -5.00 1.63 -3.02
N ILE A 144 -5.81 0.80 -3.69
CA ILE A 144 -5.70 -0.66 -3.68
C ILE A 144 -5.77 -1.16 -5.11
N GLY A 145 -4.79 -1.97 -5.49
CA GLY A 145 -4.75 -2.68 -6.76
C GLY A 145 -4.04 -4.01 -6.57
N VAL A 146 -4.74 -5.12 -6.77
CA VAL A 146 -4.23 -6.48 -6.50
C VAL A 146 -4.22 -7.33 -7.76
N HIS A 147 -3.37 -8.34 -7.75
CA HIS A 147 -3.43 -9.45 -8.71
C HIS A 147 -3.52 -10.77 -7.94
N ILE A 148 -4.25 -11.73 -8.49
CA ILE A 148 -4.42 -13.05 -7.89
C ILE A 148 -4.17 -14.12 -8.96
N SER A 149 -3.20 -14.97 -8.70
CA SER A 149 -2.85 -16.11 -9.56
C SER A 149 -2.95 -17.40 -8.76
N ARG A 150 -3.78 -18.33 -9.21
CA ARG A 150 -4.00 -19.63 -8.50
C ARG A 150 -4.30 -19.45 -7.00
N TRP A 151 -5.07 -18.42 -6.65
CA TRP A 151 -5.44 -18.02 -5.29
C TRP A 151 -4.31 -17.47 -4.43
N VAL A 152 -3.12 -17.22 -4.98
CA VAL A 152 -2.06 -16.49 -4.30
C VAL A 152 -2.06 -15.04 -4.78
N THR A 153 -1.98 -14.10 -3.83
CA THR A 153 -2.08 -12.66 -4.07
C THR A 153 -0.72 -12.05 -4.38
N SER A 154 -0.71 -10.95 -5.15
CA SER A 154 0.41 -10.03 -5.34
C SER A 154 -0.10 -8.61 -5.49
N HIS A 155 0.82 -7.64 -5.50
CA HIS A 155 0.50 -6.23 -5.32
C HIS A 155 -0.28 -6.00 -4.02
N GLY A 156 -1.03 -4.91 -3.89
CA GLY A 156 -1.73 -4.66 -2.65
C GLY A 156 -2.24 -3.24 -2.53
N PHE A 157 -1.64 -2.44 -1.65
CA PHE A 157 -2.12 -1.10 -1.33
C PHE A 157 -0.98 -0.08 -1.25
N ALA A 158 -1.36 1.20 -1.35
CA ALA A 158 -0.47 2.33 -1.16
C ALA A 158 -1.17 3.37 -0.28
N LEU A 159 -0.64 3.63 0.92
CA LEU A 159 -1.13 4.60 1.89
C LEU A 159 -0.29 5.86 1.85
N ASN A 160 -0.91 6.99 1.59
CA ASN A 160 -0.25 8.28 1.62
C ASN A 160 -0.04 8.75 3.07
N VAL A 161 1.18 8.65 3.58
CA VAL A 161 1.56 9.12 4.93
C VAL A 161 2.04 10.57 4.86
N SER A 162 3.22 10.81 4.30
CA SER A 162 3.79 12.14 4.09
C SER A 162 4.11 12.42 2.62
N THR A 163 3.45 11.68 1.73
CA THR A 163 3.62 11.71 0.27
C THR A 163 3.43 13.11 -0.28
N ASP A 164 4.33 13.55 -1.17
CA ASP A 164 4.12 14.75 -1.96
C ASP A 164 3.01 14.49 -3.00
N LEU A 165 1.86 15.08 -2.74
CA LEU A 165 0.66 14.89 -3.55
C LEU A 165 0.71 15.62 -4.89
N SER A 166 1.67 16.54 -5.10
CA SER A 166 1.80 17.28 -6.37
C SER A 166 2.10 16.35 -7.55
N TYR A 167 2.76 15.21 -7.31
CA TYR A 167 3.06 14.24 -8.36
C TYR A 167 1.80 13.56 -8.94
N PHE A 168 0.68 13.58 -8.23
CA PHE A 168 -0.59 13.07 -8.78
C PHE A 168 -1.12 13.93 -9.93
N GLN A 169 -0.60 15.15 -10.13
CA GLN A 169 -0.93 15.98 -11.31
C GLN A 169 -0.48 15.37 -12.66
N TYR A 170 0.47 14.43 -12.63
CA TYR A 170 0.95 13.75 -13.85
C TYR A 170 -0.01 12.70 -14.37
N ILE A 171 -1.05 12.37 -13.62
CA ILE A 171 -1.99 11.30 -13.94
C ILE A 171 -3.43 11.71 -13.66
N VAL A 172 -4.39 11.02 -14.31
CA VAL A 172 -5.80 10.99 -13.88
C VAL A 172 -6.04 9.69 -13.13
N PRO A 173 -5.96 9.67 -11.77
CA PRO A 173 -6.02 8.44 -11.01
C PRO A 173 -7.35 7.72 -11.25
N CYS A 174 -7.31 6.49 -11.79
CA CYS A 174 -8.49 5.64 -12.04
C CYS A 174 -9.59 6.29 -12.90
N GLY A 175 -9.23 7.25 -13.79
CA GLY A 175 -10.22 7.99 -14.57
C GLY A 175 -11.19 8.83 -13.71
N LEU A 176 -10.93 8.97 -12.42
CA LEU A 176 -11.76 9.73 -11.48
C LEU A 176 -11.07 11.07 -11.17
N THR A 177 -11.83 12.16 -11.28
CA THR A 177 -11.41 13.51 -10.89
C THR A 177 -11.40 13.74 -9.35
N LYS A 178 -11.55 12.67 -8.56
CA LYS A 178 -11.57 12.80 -7.09
C LYS A 178 -10.16 13.06 -6.54
N PRO A 179 -10.02 14.05 -5.66
CA PRO A 179 -8.71 14.43 -5.13
C PRO A 179 -8.13 13.34 -4.22
N VAL A 180 -6.81 13.40 -4.06
CA VAL A 180 -6.07 12.59 -3.09
C VAL A 180 -5.75 13.39 -1.84
N THR A 181 -5.42 12.69 -0.74
CA THR A 181 -4.93 13.28 0.51
C THR A 181 -3.85 12.40 1.12
N SER A 182 -3.21 12.88 2.18
CA SER A 182 -2.24 12.13 2.99
C SER A 182 -2.48 12.39 4.47
N MET A 183 -1.89 11.56 5.34
CA MET A 183 -1.95 11.80 6.79
C MET A 183 -1.36 13.18 7.13
N ALA A 184 -0.23 13.54 6.51
CA ALA A 184 0.41 14.86 6.70
C ALA A 184 -0.51 16.02 6.25
N ALA A 185 -1.20 15.90 5.13
CA ALA A 185 -2.15 16.91 4.65
C ALA A 185 -3.38 17.06 5.56
N LEU A 186 -3.64 16.08 6.42
CA LEU A 186 -4.68 16.11 7.46
C LEU A 186 -4.13 16.57 8.82
N GLY A 187 -2.86 17.02 8.89
CA GLY A 187 -2.23 17.50 10.10
C GLY A 187 -1.62 16.42 11.00
N VAL A 188 -1.65 15.16 10.58
CA VAL A 188 -1.08 14.04 11.33
C VAL A 188 0.35 13.77 10.86
N ARG A 189 1.32 13.89 11.79
CA ARG A 189 2.73 13.59 11.55
C ARG A 189 3.06 12.21 12.12
N ALA A 190 3.44 11.29 11.27
CA ALA A 190 3.86 9.94 11.64
C ALA A 190 5.01 9.50 10.71
N SER A 191 5.91 8.66 11.22
CA SER A 191 6.91 8.00 10.39
C SER A 191 6.29 6.82 9.62
N LEU A 192 6.92 6.41 8.50
CA LEU A 192 6.50 5.19 7.80
C LEU A 192 6.66 3.95 8.67
N GLU A 193 7.66 3.93 9.56
CA GLU A 193 7.93 2.86 10.51
C GLU A 193 6.79 2.71 11.53
N ASP A 194 6.37 3.82 12.19
CA ASP A 194 5.25 3.79 13.15
C ASP A 194 3.95 3.34 12.49
N VAL A 195 3.66 3.87 11.28
CA VAL A 195 2.47 3.48 10.53
C VAL A 195 2.55 2.02 10.11
N GLY A 196 3.72 1.56 9.65
CA GLY A 196 3.96 0.17 9.26
C GLY A 196 3.77 -0.80 10.41
N TYR A 197 4.26 -0.47 11.62
CA TYR A 197 4.09 -1.27 12.81
C TYR A 197 2.61 -1.46 13.19
N ILE A 198 1.85 -0.35 13.26
CA ILE A 198 0.41 -0.39 13.59
C ILE A 198 -0.37 -1.12 12.50
N LEU A 199 -0.03 -0.88 11.22
CA LEU A 199 -0.65 -1.56 10.09
C LEU A 199 -0.43 -3.07 10.15
N ALA A 200 0.77 -3.53 10.46
CA ALA A 200 1.09 -4.95 10.55
C ALA A 200 0.32 -5.63 11.71
N ALA A 201 0.11 -4.94 12.84
CA ALA A 201 -0.72 -5.45 13.93
C ALA A 201 -2.19 -5.66 13.48
N HIS A 202 -2.78 -4.65 12.82
CA HIS A 202 -4.14 -4.77 12.28
C HIS A 202 -4.24 -5.80 11.14
N PHE A 203 -3.19 -5.93 10.32
CA PHE A 203 -3.12 -6.96 9.30
C PHE A 203 -3.20 -8.36 9.90
N GLY A 204 -2.39 -8.64 10.94
CA GLY A 204 -2.44 -9.92 11.66
C GLY A 204 -3.83 -10.22 12.21
N HIS A 205 -4.49 -9.22 12.79
CA HIS A 205 -5.83 -9.37 13.34
C HIS A 205 -6.90 -9.62 12.26
N VAL A 206 -6.91 -8.82 11.18
CA VAL A 206 -7.93 -8.91 10.12
C VAL A 206 -7.79 -10.20 9.30
N PHE A 207 -6.56 -10.63 9.06
CA PHE A 207 -6.28 -11.84 8.29
C PHE A 207 -6.15 -13.10 9.14
N ASP A 208 -6.34 -13.01 10.46
CA ASP A 208 -6.17 -14.12 11.41
C ASP A 208 -4.82 -14.84 11.24
N CYS A 209 -3.74 -14.07 11.27
CA CYS A 209 -2.38 -14.59 11.14
C CYS A 209 -1.42 -13.97 12.15
N GLN A 210 -0.41 -14.78 12.56
CA GLN A 210 0.66 -14.30 13.42
C GLN A 210 1.72 -13.62 12.58
N LEU A 211 1.97 -12.34 12.88
CA LEU A 211 3.11 -11.58 12.39
C LEU A 211 4.01 -11.29 13.59
N PRO A 212 5.21 -11.88 13.68
CA PRO A 212 6.18 -11.47 14.68
C PRO A 212 6.57 -10.01 14.42
N LEU A 213 6.12 -9.11 15.29
CA LEU A 213 6.47 -7.69 15.23
C LEU A 213 7.67 -7.45 16.14
N ALA A 214 8.79 -6.98 15.62
CA ALA A 214 9.79 -6.34 16.45
C ALA A 214 9.22 -4.97 16.87
N ALA A 215 9.12 -4.71 18.20
CA ALA A 215 8.68 -3.41 18.67
C ALA A 215 9.64 -2.34 18.13
N PRO A 216 9.14 -1.20 17.58
CA PRO A 216 10.00 -0.09 17.22
C PRO A 216 10.79 0.35 18.45
N ALA A 217 12.06 0.69 18.25
CA ALA A 217 12.85 1.29 19.32
C ALA A 217 12.15 2.61 19.69
N LEU A 218 11.55 2.66 20.88
CA LEU A 218 10.85 3.84 21.37
C LEU A 218 11.81 5.05 21.29
N ALA A 219 11.62 5.90 20.30
CA ALA A 219 12.33 7.16 20.19
C ALA A 219 11.93 8.01 21.40
N GLY A 220 12.85 8.04 22.40
CA GLY A 220 12.96 8.97 23.50
C GLY A 220 11.66 9.38 24.18
N ALA A 221 11.32 8.74 25.31
CA ALA A 221 10.48 9.34 26.33
C ALA A 221 11.07 10.71 26.68
N ARG A 222 10.45 11.82 26.22
CA ARG A 222 10.78 13.15 26.72
C ARG A 222 10.55 13.12 28.22
N LYS A 223 11.65 13.15 28.99
CA LYS A 223 11.59 13.48 30.41
C LYS A 223 10.88 14.82 30.52
N ARG A 224 9.73 14.84 31.17
CA ARG A 224 9.18 16.08 31.70
C ARG A 224 10.16 16.51 32.79
N GLU A 225 10.93 17.56 32.53
CA GLU A 225 11.58 18.31 33.58
C GLU A 225 10.47 19.03 34.35
N GLU A 226 10.23 18.59 35.58
CA GLU A 226 9.48 19.35 36.58
C GLU A 226 10.37 20.52 36.98
N ILE A 227 9.82 21.75 36.83
CA ILE A 227 10.31 22.94 37.46
C ILE A 227 9.35 23.25 38.61
#